data_cb33a9cc89e15200ffdd5ce256154be2
#
_entry.id   cb33a9cc89e15200ffdd5ce256154be2
#
_cell.length_a   1.000
_cell.length_b   1.000
_cell.length_c   1.000
_cell.angle_alpha   90.00
_cell.angle_beta   90.00
_cell.angle_gamma   90.00
#
_symmetry.space_group_name_H-M   'P 1'
#
loop_
_entity.id
_entity.type
_entity.pdbx_description
1 polymer ?
#
loop_
_entity_poly.entity_id
_entity_poly.type
_entity_poly.pdbx_seq_one_letter_code
_entity_poly.pdbx_strand_id
1 'polypeptide(L)'
;RDDYFDLIPEGRAKDSLELSTQHLHELVAFMYDHFDEFKLILCRAEGTGYADFIEVLVELEVDRSEEYYALLRKNGMLSGSMTRQLHHMITRAYFTAVCETIVHDMPREEAMKYVDELAIFFHSGWSGLLRLE
;
A
#
# COMPACT_ATOMS: atom_id res chain seq x y z
N ARG A 1 3.95 10.04 -6.21
CA ARG A 1 4.20 10.74 -6.42
C ARG A 1 3.47 11.93 -6.10
N ASP A 2 3.40 12.75 -6.87
CA ASP A 2 2.88 14.06 -6.59
C ASP A 2 1.36 14.07 -6.42
N ASP A 3 0.70 13.04 -6.88
CA ASP A 3 -0.76 12.98 -6.81
C ASP A 3 -1.28 13.05 -5.39
N TYR A 4 -0.54 12.46 -4.45
CA TYR A 4 -0.93 12.54 -3.04
C TYR A 4 -0.95 14.00 -2.57
N PHE A 5 0.07 14.74 -2.96
CA PHE A 5 0.23 16.10 -2.49
C PHE A 5 -0.79 17.04 -3.12
N ASP A 6 -1.23 16.71 -4.33
CA ASP A 6 -2.26 17.51 -5.00
C ASP A 6 -3.58 17.50 -4.25
N LEU A 7 -3.85 16.41 -3.51
CA LEU A 7 -5.11 16.28 -2.78
C LEU A 7 -5.10 16.94 -1.43
N ILE A 8 -3.92 17.25 -0.87
CA ILE A 8 -3.81 17.67 0.51
C ILE A 8 -4.60 18.92 0.85
N PRO A 9 -4.56 19.99 0.04
CA PRO A 9 -5.26 21.21 0.42
C PRO A 9 -6.74 21.01 0.67
N GLU A 10 -7.36 20.13 -0.11
CA GLU A 10 -8.75 19.78 0.07
C GLU A 10 -8.91 18.36 0.52
N GLY A 11 -7.81 17.71 0.88
CA GLY A 11 -7.79 16.30 1.14
C GLY A 11 -8.66 15.87 2.29
N ARG A 12 -9.38 14.79 2.09
CA ARG A 12 -10.16 14.15 3.12
C ARG A 12 -9.80 12.68 3.10
N ALA A 13 -10.13 11.98 4.19
CA ALA A 13 -9.80 10.58 4.30
C ALA A 13 -10.34 9.78 3.10
N LYS A 14 -11.55 10.13 2.66
CA LYS A 14 -12.16 9.45 1.52
C LYS A 14 -11.34 9.63 0.25
N ASP A 15 -10.89 10.86 0.00
CA ASP A 15 -10.10 11.15 -1.20
C ASP A 15 -8.77 10.41 -1.15
N SER A 16 -8.16 10.34 0.03
CA SER A 16 -6.91 9.60 0.21
C SER A 16 -7.10 8.12 -0.09
N LEU A 17 -8.22 7.55 0.35
CA LEU A 17 -8.50 6.15 0.08
C LEU A 17 -8.64 5.90 -1.41
N GLU A 18 -9.37 6.77 -2.11
CA GLU A 18 -9.57 6.60 -3.54
C GLU A 18 -8.24 6.65 -4.29
N LEU A 19 -7.39 7.60 -3.93
CA LEU A 19 -6.09 7.72 -4.59
C LEU A 19 -5.20 6.52 -4.29
N SER A 20 -5.17 6.08 -3.04
CA SER A 20 -4.37 4.93 -2.66
C SER A 20 -4.84 3.68 -3.39
N THR A 21 -6.15 3.50 -3.49
CA THR A 21 -6.72 2.35 -4.18
C THR A 21 -6.35 2.37 -5.65
N GLN A 22 -6.41 3.55 -6.28
CA GLN A 22 -6.04 3.68 -7.68
C GLN A 22 -4.58 3.30 -7.90
N HIS A 23 -3.68 3.78 -7.06
CA HIS A 23 -2.26 3.46 -7.19
C HIS A 23 -2.00 1.98 -6.98
N LEU A 24 -2.71 1.37 -6.03
CA LEU A 24 -2.56 -0.05 -5.80
C LEU A 24 -3.07 -0.85 -6.97
N HIS A 25 -4.19 -0.42 -7.57
CA HIS A 25 -4.68 -1.07 -8.78
C HIS A 25 -3.66 -1.03 -9.90
N GLU A 26 -3.00 0.11 -10.07
CA GLU A 26 -1.99 0.26 -11.11
C GLU A 26 -0.81 -0.67 -10.85
N LEU A 27 -0.39 -0.77 -9.60
CA LEU A 27 0.71 -1.66 -9.25
C LEU A 27 0.33 -3.12 -9.52
N VAL A 28 -0.84 -3.54 -9.08
CA VAL A 28 -1.26 -4.91 -9.26
C VAL A 28 -1.48 -5.23 -10.75
N ALA A 29 -2.02 -4.27 -11.50
CA ALA A 29 -2.17 -4.45 -12.94
C ALA A 29 -0.81 -4.65 -13.60
N PHE A 30 0.17 -3.85 -13.21
CA PHE A 30 1.52 -4.00 -13.73
C PHE A 30 2.08 -5.38 -13.41
N MET A 31 1.89 -5.84 -12.16
CA MET A 31 2.37 -7.14 -11.76
C MET A 31 1.71 -8.26 -12.57
N TYR A 32 0.42 -8.12 -12.84
CA TYR A 32 -0.29 -9.13 -13.64
C TYR A 32 0.09 -9.08 -15.12
N ASP A 33 0.43 -7.88 -15.63
CA ASP A 33 0.96 -7.78 -16.98
C ASP A 33 2.30 -8.50 -17.13
N HIS A 34 3.00 -8.67 -16.03
CA HIS A 34 4.29 -9.37 -15.97
C HIS A 34 4.20 -10.54 -15.01
N PHE A 35 3.09 -11.27 -15.10
CA PHE A 35 2.76 -12.28 -14.11
C PHE A 35 3.85 -13.32 -13.92
N ASP A 36 4.38 -13.84 -15.03
CA ASP A 36 5.37 -14.91 -14.94
C ASP A 36 6.63 -14.45 -14.25
N GLU A 37 7.07 -13.23 -14.53
CA GLU A 37 8.26 -12.69 -13.90
C GLU A 37 8.06 -12.49 -12.40
N PHE A 38 6.91 -11.93 -12.01
CA PHE A 38 6.65 -11.73 -10.60
C PHE A 38 6.39 -13.04 -9.88
N LYS A 39 5.72 -13.98 -10.53
CA LYS A 39 5.54 -15.29 -9.95
C LYS A 39 6.88 -15.95 -9.64
N LEU A 40 7.83 -15.82 -10.55
CA LEU A 40 9.15 -16.36 -10.35
C LEU A 40 9.83 -15.72 -9.13
N ILE A 41 9.79 -14.39 -9.05
CA ILE A 41 10.41 -13.68 -7.92
C ILE A 41 9.79 -14.08 -6.61
N LEU A 42 8.48 -14.15 -6.57
CA LEU A 42 7.76 -14.37 -5.31
C LEU A 42 7.82 -15.81 -4.85
N CYS A 43 8.06 -16.74 -5.75
CA CYS A 43 8.00 -18.16 -5.43
C CYS A 43 9.34 -18.87 -5.50
N ARG A 44 10.45 -18.13 -5.57
CA ARG A 44 11.76 -18.77 -5.60
C ARG A 44 12.00 -19.51 -4.29
N ALA A 45 12.58 -20.68 -4.41
CA ALA A 45 12.79 -21.54 -3.27
C ALA A 45 13.63 -20.90 -2.18
N GLU A 46 14.64 -20.14 -2.59
CA GLU A 46 15.56 -19.53 -1.64
C GLU A 46 14.94 -18.36 -0.88
N GLY A 47 13.91 -17.76 -1.43
CA GLY A 47 13.20 -16.71 -0.76
C GLY A 47 13.85 -15.33 -0.78
N THR A 48 15.10 -15.23 -1.23
CA THR A 48 15.77 -13.93 -1.20
C THR A 48 15.13 -12.93 -2.15
N GLY A 49 14.74 -13.38 -3.35
CA GLY A 49 14.07 -12.49 -4.29
C GLY A 49 12.77 -11.93 -3.73
N TYR A 50 12.01 -12.78 -3.05
CA TYR A 50 10.75 -12.36 -2.44
C TYR A 50 11.02 -11.32 -1.35
N ALA A 51 11.94 -11.65 -0.43
CA ALA A 51 12.22 -10.75 0.68
C ALA A 51 12.72 -9.40 0.19
N ASP A 52 13.61 -9.41 -0.80
CA ASP A 52 14.16 -8.18 -1.34
C ASP A 52 13.08 -7.33 -2.02
N PHE A 53 12.21 -7.98 -2.80
CA PHE A 53 11.15 -7.28 -3.49
C PHE A 53 10.19 -6.61 -2.51
N ILE A 54 9.76 -7.36 -1.50
CA ILE A 54 8.84 -6.81 -0.50
C ILE A 54 9.52 -5.67 0.26
N GLU A 55 10.79 -5.84 0.62
CA GLU A 55 11.48 -4.80 1.37
C GLU A 55 11.57 -3.49 0.58
N VAL A 56 11.87 -3.58 -0.71
CA VAL A 56 11.92 -2.37 -1.54
C VAL A 56 10.56 -1.68 -1.58
N LEU A 57 9.50 -2.45 -1.79
CA LEU A 57 8.15 -1.88 -1.81
C LEU A 57 7.81 -1.20 -0.50
N VAL A 58 8.14 -1.86 0.61
CA VAL A 58 7.81 -1.34 1.93
C VAL A 58 8.55 -0.04 2.19
N GLU A 59 9.85 -0.01 1.90
CA GLU A 59 10.62 1.21 2.15
C GLU A 59 10.11 2.38 1.32
N LEU A 60 9.80 2.13 0.05
CA LEU A 60 9.27 3.19 -0.80
C LEU A 60 7.94 3.71 -0.27
N GLU A 61 7.08 2.80 0.13
CA GLU A 61 5.75 3.19 0.58
C GLU A 61 5.80 3.92 1.92
N VAL A 62 6.63 3.44 2.85
CA VAL A 62 6.75 4.09 4.15
C VAL A 62 7.31 5.49 3.99
N ASP A 63 8.36 5.65 3.17
CA ASP A 63 8.94 6.97 2.96
C ASP A 63 7.92 7.94 2.37
N ARG A 64 7.18 7.49 1.35
CA ARG A 64 6.19 8.34 0.72
C ARG A 64 5.06 8.69 1.68
N SER A 65 4.58 7.70 2.41
CA SER A 65 3.46 7.92 3.32
C SER A 65 3.84 8.84 4.46
N GLU A 66 5.07 8.75 4.94
CA GLU A 66 5.48 9.62 6.04
C GLU A 66 5.49 11.08 5.63
N GLU A 67 5.92 11.36 4.40
CA GLU A 67 5.84 12.72 3.89
C GLU A 67 4.41 13.20 3.81
N TYR A 68 3.52 12.34 3.32
CA TYR A 68 2.11 12.66 3.22
C TYR A 68 1.50 12.92 4.59
N TYR A 69 1.80 12.06 5.57
CA TYR A 69 1.25 12.21 6.91
C TYR A 69 1.77 13.47 7.59
N ALA A 70 3.03 13.81 7.38
CA ALA A 70 3.58 15.05 7.94
C ALA A 70 2.81 16.25 7.40
N LEU A 71 2.47 16.20 6.13
CA LEU A 71 1.71 17.29 5.50
C LEU A 71 0.29 17.37 6.04
N LEU A 72 -0.35 16.22 6.23
CA LEU A 72 -1.68 16.18 6.82
C LEU A 72 -1.69 16.74 8.24
N ARG A 73 -0.66 16.38 9.02
CA ARG A 73 -0.56 16.86 10.39
C ARG A 73 -0.39 18.38 10.42
N LYS A 74 0.43 18.89 9.51
CA LYS A 74 0.65 20.32 9.41
C LYS A 74 -0.65 21.06 9.12
N ASN A 75 -1.55 20.43 8.37
CA ASN A 75 -2.81 21.05 8.01
C ASN A 75 -3.95 20.69 8.96
N GLY A 76 -3.64 20.10 10.10
CA GLY A 76 -4.64 19.83 11.12
C GLY A 76 -5.57 18.67 10.79
N MET A 77 -5.22 17.85 9.81
CA MET A 77 -6.08 16.77 9.36
C MET A 77 -5.74 15.43 10.00
N LEU A 78 -4.78 15.42 10.91
CA LEU A 78 -4.28 14.19 11.50
C LEU A 78 -3.79 14.49 12.90
N SER A 79 -4.33 13.81 13.92
CA SER A 79 -4.00 14.08 15.30
C SER A 79 -3.33 12.92 16.01
N GLY A 80 -3.40 11.72 15.45
CA GLY A 80 -2.70 10.57 16.03
C GLY A 80 -1.29 10.47 15.52
N SER A 81 -0.64 9.36 15.85
CA SER A 81 0.72 9.14 15.38
C SER A 81 1.01 7.65 15.32
N MET A 82 2.09 7.31 14.63
CA MET A 82 2.51 5.95 14.45
C MET A 82 4.02 5.97 14.31
N THR A 83 4.72 5.10 15.05
CA THR A 83 6.16 5.03 14.89
C THR A 83 6.49 4.50 13.50
N ARG A 84 7.69 4.84 13.02
CA ARG A 84 8.13 4.31 11.73
C ARG A 84 8.19 2.78 11.77
N GLN A 85 8.58 2.22 12.90
CA GLN A 85 8.68 0.76 13.01
C GLN A 85 7.31 0.11 12.86
N LEU A 86 6.28 0.62 13.52
CA LEU A 86 4.93 0.09 13.37
C LEU A 86 4.43 0.26 11.96
N HIS A 87 4.69 1.44 11.38
CA HIS A 87 4.30 1.70 10.00
C HIS A 87 4.93 0.67 9.06
N HIS A 88 6.21 0.38 9.27
CA HIS A 88 6.91 -0.62 8.46
C HIS A 88 6.25 -1.99 8.59
N MET A 89 5.92 -2.38 9.82
CA MET A 89 5.30 -3.68 10.06
C MET A 89 3.95 -3.81 9.35
N ILE A 90 3.12 -2.79 9.46
CA ILE A 90 1.79 -2.82 8.87
C ILE A 90 1.90 -2.81 7.35
N THR A 91 2.78 -1.99 6.81
CA THR A 91 2.95 -1.91 5.35
C THR A 91 3.46 -3.22 4.79
N ARG A 92 4.37 -3.88 5.51
CA ARG A 92 4.85 -5.18 5.06
C ARG A 92 3.73 -6.21 5.03
N ALA A 93 2.87 -6.19 6.05
CA ALA A 93 1.72 -7.10 6.07
C ALA A 93 0.80 -6.85 4.88
N TYR A 94 0.60 -5.58 4.56
CA TYR A 94 -0.26 -5.18 3.45
C TYR A 94 0.28 -5.71 2.12
N PHE A 95 1.54 -5.44 1.83
CA PHE A 95 2.11 -5.89 0.56
C PHE A 95 2.25 -7.40 0.49
N THR A 96 2.51 -8.05 1.62
CA THR A 96 2.53 -9.50 1.64
C THR A 96 1.16 -10.06 1.27
N ALA A 97 0.10 -9.48 1.81
CA ALA A 97 -1.26 -9.90 1.47
C ALA A 97 -1.55 -9.70 -0.01
N VAL A 98 -1.13 -8.56 -0.56
CA VAL A 98 -1.36 -8.28 -1.97
C VAL A 98 -0.63 -9.31 -2.84
N CYS A 99 0.59 -9.66 -2.48
CA CYS A 99 1.38 -10.60 -3.27
C CYS A 99 0.83 -12.02 -3.22
N GLU A 100 0.00 -12.33 -2.21
CA GLU A 100 -0.64 -13.64 -2.14
C GLU A 100 -1.47 -13.93 -3.38
N THR A 101 -2.02 -12.90 -4.01
CA THR A 101 -2.82 -13.10 -5.21
C THR A 101 -2.00 -13.77 -6.32
N ILE A 102 -0.75 -13.35 -6.48
CA ILE A 102 0.11 -13.93 -7.50
C ILE A 102 0.66 -15.28 -7.05
N VAL A 103 1.06 -15.36 -5.78
CA VAL A 103 1.60 -16.62 -5.25
C VAL A 103 0.61 -17.76 -5.45
N HIS A 104 -0.68 -17.48 -5.30
CA HIS A 104 -1.72 -18.50 -5.41
C HIS A 104 -2.40 -18.53 -6.77
N ASP A 105 -1.79 -17.90 -7.78
CA ASP A 105 -2.30 -17.95 -9.16
C ASP A 105 -3.74 -17.48 -9.28
N MET A 106 -4.09 -16.46 -8.51
CA MET A 106 -5.44 -15.93 -8.52
C MET A 106 -5.73 -15.24 -9.85
N PRO A 107 -6.89 -15.46 -10.46
CA PRO A 107 -7.22 -14.71 -11.69
C PRO A 107 -7.24 -13.21 -11.43
N ARG A 108 -6.83 -12.45 -12.45
CA ARG A 108 -6.69 -11.00 -12.32
C ARG A 108 -7.94 -10.33 -11.79
N GLU A 109 -9.09 -10.71 -12.33
CA GLU A 109 -10.35 -10.09 -11.95
C GLU A 109 -10.65 -10.32 -10.47
N GLU A 110 -10.43 -11.54 -10.01
CA GLU A 110 -10.65 -11.87 -8.61
C GLU A 110 -9.64 -11.15 -7.72
N ALA A 111 -8.39 -11.08 -8.17
CA ALA A 111 -7.34 -10.41 -7.40
C ALA A 111 -7.68 -8.93 -7.18
N MET A 112 -8.22 -8.29 -8.21
CA MET A 112 -8.58 -6.87 -8.07
C MET A 112 -9.65 -6.66 -7.03
N LYS A 113 -10.59 -7.59 -6.91
CA LYS A 113 -11.64 -7.47 -5.88
C LYS A 113 -11.04 -7.59 -4.49
N TYR A 114 -10.13 -8.52 -4.28
CA TYR A 114 -9.49 -8.66 -2.97
C TYR A 114 -8.59 -7.49 -2.65
N VAL A 115 -7.92 -6.94 -3.67
CA VAL A 115 -7.07 -5.77 -3.46
C VAL A 115 -7.92 -4.59 -2.99
N ASP A 116 -9.12 -4.41 -3.56
CA ASP A 116 -10.03 -3.38 -3.10
C ASP A 116 -10.40 -3.56 -1.63
N GLU A 117 -10.70 -4.78 -1.25
CA GLU A 117 -11.09 -5.05 0.13
C GLU A 117 -9.92 -4.86 1.08
N LEU A 118 -8.72 -5.26 0.67
CA LEU A 118 -7.53 -5.04 1.48
C LEU A 118 -7.27 -3.55 1.65
N ALA A 119 -7.48 -2.77 0.59
CA ALA A 119 -7.28 -1.32 0.68
C ALA A 119 -8.22 -0.72 1.73
N ILE A 120 -9.47 -1.13 1.72
CA ILE A 120 -10.44 -0.62 2.70
C ILE A 120 -10.01 -1.02 4.11
N PHE A 121 -9.63 -2.26 4.30
CA PHE A 121 -9.26 -2.77 5.61
C PHE A 121 -8.07 -2.01 6.19
N PHE A 122 -7.01 -1.89 5.40
CA PHE A 122 -5.80 -1.25 5.89
C PHE A 122 -5.97 0.25 6.02
N HIS A 123 -6.68 0.89 5.11
CA HIS A 123 -6.94 2.32 5.23
C HIS A 123 -7.75 2.63 6.48
N SER A 124 -8.74 1.79 6.79
CA SER A 124 -9.52 1.98 8.00
C SER A 124 -8.65 1.84 9.24
N GLY A 125 -7.71 0.90 9.23
CA GLY A 125 -6.79 0.74 10.35
C GLY A 125 -5.88 1.94 10.51
N TRP A 126 -5.29 2.40 9.42
CA TRP A 126 -4.44 3.59 9.47
C TRP A 126 -5.22 4.81 9.93
N SER A 127 -6.43 4.97 9.42
CA SER A 127 -7.26 6.12 9.83
C SER A 127 -7.51 6.11 11.32
N GLY A 128 -7.74 4.93 11.89
CA GLY A 128 -7.95 4.82 13.32
C GLY A 128 -6.71 5.16 14.13
N LEU A 129 -5.56 4.66 13.70
CA LEU A 129 -4.31 4.94 14.41
C LEU A 129 -3.91 6.41 14.30
N LEU A 130 -4.06 6.99 13.12
CA LEU A 130 -3.61 8.34 12.85
C LEU A 130 -4.69 9.38 13.15
N ARG A 131 -5.91 8.94 13.40
CA ARG A 131 -7.03 9.82 13.67
C ARG A 131 -7.18 10.87 12.58
N LEU A 132 -7.38 10.33 11.37
CA LEU A 132 -7.62 11.20 10.21
C LEU A 132 -8.97 11.88 10.34
N GLU A 133 -9.00 13.19 10.00
CA GLU A 133 -10.21 13.99 10.10
C GLU A 133 -11.06 13.93 8.85
#